data_0c6c9309e762b0f4ecb8bfb30eae490c
#
_entry.id   0c6c9309e762b0f4ecb8bfb30eae490c
#
_cell.length_a   1.000
_cell.length_b   1.000
_cell.length_c   1.000
_cell.angle_alpha   90.00
_cell.angle_beta   90.00
_cell.angle_gamma   90.00
#
_symmetry.space_group_name_H-M   'P 1'
#
loop_
_entity.id
_entity.type
_entity.pdbx_description
1 polymer ?
#
loop_
_entity_poly.entity_id
_entity_poly.type
_entity_poly.pdbx_seq_one_letter_code
_entity_poly.pdbx_strand_id
1 'polypeptide(L)'
;MLKSLDYKENYETLIPEGNFRISPSMIAKFTDKKWEWYQSQVLGNTEFNGNTATVLGTCVHRCAEVFTKCKTEEERAFIRDEIPAYINSFKDNPEVDTNYCLEQWKPMGQALIDYLRVFGIPDRSEDAIAVKLMDGVYVGGTADAVIGNTIIDFKTTSKLNVDDTYIPNNYKMQLLAYAYIYRKLGVDISSMRLVWITNNVVGRISEKTGKPMKDYPARVVAITQVITEDDMRFIEDYLKLIGETYLKSKESPELTYLLYGDYRLKGIE
;
A
#
# COMPACT_ATOMS: atom_id res chain seq x y z
N MET A 1 0.78 21.29 7.70
CA MET A 1 0.33 20.55 8.90
C MET A 1 0.10 19.10 8.48
N LEU A 2 0.73 18.15 9.16
CA LEU A 2 0.49 16.73 8.91
C LEU A 2 -0.96 16.40 9.28
N LYS A 3 -1.61 15.58 8.45
CA LYS A 3 -2.97 15.10 8.73
C LYS A 3 -2.93 14.04 9.83
N SER A 4 -3.99 13.91 10.62
CA SER A 4 -4.14 12.81 11.58
C SER A 4 -4.09 11.45 10.88
N LEU A 5 -3.65 10.39 11.58
CA LEU A 5 -3.69 9.01 11.07
C LEU A 5 -5.11 8.53 10.71
N ASP A 6 -6.14 9.11 11.35
CA ASP A 6 -7.54 8.83 11.03
C ASP A 6 -8.05 9.58 9.79
N TYR A 7 -7.23 10.46 9.22
CA TYR A 7 -7.62 11.22 8.05
C TYR A 7 -7.61 10.33 6.81
N LYS A 8 -8.78 10.11 6.24
CA LYS A 8 -8.91 9.53 4.91
C LYS A 8 -8.73 10.63 3.88
N GLU A 9 -7.70 10.51 3.05
CA GLU A 9 -7.50 11.44 1.96
C GLU A 9 -8.68 11.39 1.01
N ASN A 10 -9.27 12.55 0.77
CA ASN A 10 -10.45 12.63 -0.10
C ASN A 10 -9.98 12.74 -1.56
N TYR A 11 -9.86 11.61 -2.25
CA TYR A 11 -9.58 11.57 -3.69
C TYR A 11 -10.71 12.19 -4.53
N GLU A 12 -11.87 12.44 -3.93
CA GLU A 12 -13.00 13.07 -4.61
C GLU A 12 -12.62 14.45 -5.17
N THR A 13 -11.68 15.15 -4.51
CA THR A 13 -11.16 16.43 -5.02
C THR A 13 -10.32 16.29 -6.30
N LEU A 14 -9.75 15.11 -6.54
CA LEU A 14 -8.91 14.81 -7.71
C LEU A 14 -9.68 14.12 -8.83
N ILE A 15 -10.84 13.55 -8.52
CA ILE A 15 -11.66 12.77 -9.43
C ILE A 15 -13.05 13.38 -9.46
N PRO A 16 -13.54 13.88 -10.62
CA PRO A 16 -14.87 14.47 -10.70
C PRO A 16 -15.95 13.46 -10.30
N GLU A 17 -17.00 13.97 -9.65
CA GLU A 17 -18.13 13.18 -9.18
C GLU A 17 -18.72 12.31 -10.32
N GLY A 18 -19.16 11.10 -9.97
CA GLY A 18 -19.75 10.14 -10.91
C GLY A 18 -18.74 9.31 -11.72
N ASN A 19 -17.43 9.57 -11.57
CA ASN A 19 -16.41 8.76 -12.22
C ASN A 19 -15.95 7.61 -11.33
N PHE A 20 -15.57 6.50 -11.98
CA PHE A 20 -15.00 5.34 -11.31
C PHE A 20 -13.50 5.50 -11.08
N ARG A 21 -13.01 5.09 -9.91
CA ARG A 21 -11.60 5.10 -9.57
C ARG A 21 -11.02 3.69 -9.49
N ILE A 22 -10.00 3.43 -10.29
CA ILE A 22 -9.15 2.24 -10.16
C ILE A 22 -8.05 2.55 -9.15
N SER A 23 -8.01 1.80 -8.04
CA SER A 23 -6.97 1.92 -7.02
C SER A 23 -5.75 1.07 -7.38
N PRO A 24 -4.53 1.65 -7.49
CA PRO A 24 -3.31 0.89 -7.77
C PRO A 24 -3.08 -0.31 -6.85
N SER A 25 -3.35 -0.18 -5.56
CA SER A 25 -3.16 -1.26 -4.57
C SER A 25 -4.14 -2.42 -4.74
N MET A 26 -5.20 -2.25 -5.54
CA MET A 26 -6.26 -3.26 -5.70
C MET A 26 -6.26 -3.92 -7.07
N ILE A 27 -5.44 -3.46 -8.03
CA ILE A 27 -5.49 -3.97 -9.41
C ILE A 27 -5.12 -5.45 -9.53
N ALA A 28 -4.21 -5.95 -8.70
CA ALA A 28 -3.86 -7.36 -8.70
C ALA A 28 -5.06 -8.26 -8.33
N LYS A 29 -5.95 -7.80 -7.43
CA LYS A 29 -7.17 -8.53 -7.08
C LYS A 29 -8.14 -8.68 -8.25
N PHE A 30 -8.11 -7.78 -9.23
CA PHE A 30 -8.94 -7.88 -10.41
C PHE A 30 -8.68 -9.19 -11.18
N THR A 31 -7.44 -9.70 -11.20
CA THR A 31 -7.12 -10.99 -11.81
C THR A 31 -7.43 -12.16 -10.89
N ASP A 32 -6.94 -12.07 -9.65
CA ASP A 32 -6.88 -13.22 -8.75
C ASP A 32 -8.19 -13.47 -8.00
N LYS A 33 -8.93 -12.38 -7.75
CA LYS A 33 -10.11 -12.36 -6.88
C LYS A 33 -11.15 -11.36 -7.40
N LYS A 34 -11.60 -11.54 -8.63
CA LYS A 34 -12.48 -10.59 -9.33
C LYS A 34 -13.73 -10.21 -8.56
N TRP A 35 -14.37 -11.18 -7.89
CA TRP A 35 -15.57 -10.92 -7.10
C TRP A 35 -15.28 -10.05 -5.87
N GLU A 36 -14.20 -10.34 -5.13
CA GLU A 36 -13.77 -9.51 -4.01
C GLU A 36 -13.41 -8.08 -4.48
N TRP A 37 -12.75 -7.98 -5.64
CA TRP A 37 -12.44 -6.70 -6.25
C TRP A 37 -13.71 -5.91 -6.57
N TYR A 38 -14.69 -6.55 -7.22
CA TYR A 38 -15.97 -5.93 -7.55
C TYR A 38 -16.73 -5.47 -6.31
N GLN A 39 -16.84 -6.32 -5.27
CA GLN A 39 -17.47 -5.97 -4.00
C GLN A 39 -16.83 -4.72 -3.39
N SER A 40 -15.50 -4.67 -3.37
CA SER A 40 -14.78 -3.59 -2.70
C SER A 40 -14.67 -2.31 -3.54
N GLN A 41 -14.40 -2.43 -4.83
CA GLN A 41 -14.09 -1.27 -5.67
C GLN A 41 -15.32 -0.68 -6.36
N VAL A 42 -16.32 -1.49 -6.65
CA VAL A 42 -17.52 -1.05 -7.39
C VAL A 42 -18.70 -0.83 -6.46
N LEU A 43 -18.95 -1.78 -5.54
CA LEU A 43 -20.10 -1.69 -4.64
C LEU A 43 -19.78 -0.97 -3.32
N GLY A 44 -18.51 -0.66 -3.05
CA GLY A 44 -18.11 -0.02 -1.79
C GLY A 44 -18.32 -0.90 -0.54
N ASN A 45 -18.54 -2.21 -0.73
CA ASN A 45 -18.75 -3.16 0.37
C ASN A 45 -17.41 -3.49 1.06
N THR A 46 -16.75 -2.48 1.59
CA THR A 46 -15.54 -2.65 2.40
C THR A 46 -15.81 -2.13 3.79
N GLU A 47 -16.10 -3.03 4.71
CA GLU A 47 -15.86 -2.74 6.11
C GLU A 47 -14.34 -2.91 6.35
N PHE A 48 -13.62 -1.79 6.37
CA PHE A 48 -12.25 -1.79 6.82
C PHE A 48 -12.25 -1.79 8.36
N ASN A 49 -12.25 -2.98 8.92
CA ASN A 49 -12.17 -3.14 10.38
C ASN A 49 -10.73 -3.09 10.90
N GLY A 50 -9.74 -3.00 10.01
CA GLY A 50 -8.32 -3.09 10.36
C GLY A 50 -7.92 -4.52 10.76
N ASN A 51 -6.65 -4.84 10.55
CA ASN A 51 -6.00 -6.00 11.14
C ASN A 51 -4.59 -5.60 11.59
N THR A 52 -3.93 -6.44 12.37
CA THR A 52 -2.59 -6.18 12.90
C THR A 52 -1.61 -5.69 11.83
N ALA A 53 -1.59 -6.31 10.64
CA ALA A 53 -0.66 -5.95 9.57
C ALA A 53 -0.95 -4.57 8.99
N THR A 54 -2.22 -4.22 8.78
CA THR A 54 -2.60 -2.90 8.23
C THR A 54 -2.39 -1.77 9.23
N VAL A 55 -2.72 -1.99 10.51
CA VAL A 55 -2.47 -1.01 11.57
C VAL A 55 -0.98 -0.74 11.73
N LEU A 56 -0.18 -1.81 11.82
CA LEU A 56 1.28 -1.68 11.93
C LEU A 56 1.88 -1.01 10.69
N GLY A 57 1.44 -1.40 9.49
CA GLY A 57 1.85 -0.78 8.22
C GLY A 57 1.61 0.72 8.23
N THR A 58 0.39 1.17 8.57
CA THR A 58 0.04 2.59 8.68
C THR A 58 0.99 3.33 9.63
N CYS A 59 1.29 2.75 10.80
CA CYS A 59 2.21 3.37 11.77
C CYS A 59 3.64 3.51 11.23
N VAL A 60 4.16 2.51 10.52
CA VAL A 60 5.51 2.53 9.95
C VAL A 60 5.60 3.51 8.78
N HIS A 61 4.60 3.55 7.88
CA HIS A 61 4.51 4.55 6.81
C HIS A 61 4.46 5.97 7.37
N ARG A 62 3.71 6.16 8.46
CA ARG A 62 3.66 7.45 9.16
C ARG A 62 5.03 7.92 9.64
N CYS A 63 5.90 7.01 10.09
CA CYS A 63 7.27 7.36 10.47
C CYS A 63 8.06 7.92 9.27
N ALA A 64 7.93 7.33 8.08
CA ALA A 64 8.59 7.81 6.86
C ALA A 64 8.03 9.15 6.40
N GLU A 65 6.71 9.32 6.41
CA GLU A 65 6.03 10.57 6.07
C GLU A 65 6.54 11.73 6.91
N VAL A 66 6.58 11.52 8.22
CA VAL A 66 7.04 12.49 9.20
C VAL A 66 8.51 12.83 9.01
N PHE A 67 9.34 11.81 8.85
CA PHE A 67 10.76 12.04 8.58
C PHE A 67 10.97 12.93 7.35
N THR A 68 10.12 12.75 6.33
CA THR A 68 10.18 13.52 5.08
C THR A 68 9.60 14.93 5.21
N LYS A 69 8.42 15.07 5.84
CA LYS A 69 7.63 16.30 5.83
C LYS A 69 7.88 17.21 7.04
N CYS A 70 8.23 16.66 8.21
CA CYS A 70 8.44 17.42 9.43
C CYS A 70 9.83 18.04 9.50
N LYS A 71 9.87 19.35 9.74
CA LYS A 71 11.11 20.12 9.82
C LYS A 71 11.52 20.44 11.26
N THR A 72 10.56 20.43 12.20
CA THR A 72 10.79 20.79 13.60
C THR A 72 10.65 19.59 14.55
N GLU A 73 11.25 19.69 15.75
CA GLU A 73 11.13 18.66 16.78
C GLU A 73 9.71 18.63 17.37
N GLU A 74 9.00 19.76 17.40
CA GLU A 74 7.61 19.83 17.87
C GLU A 74 6.67 19.06 16.96
N GLU A 75 6.86 19.18 15.63
CA GLU A 75 6.10 18.38 14.65
C GLU A 75 6.36 16.88 14.82
N ARG A 76 7.60 16.49 15.12
CA ARG A 76 7.98 15.09 15.36
C ARG A 76 7.47 14.56 16.71
N ALA A 77 7.42 15.43 17.75
CA ALA A 77 6.91 15.05 19.06
C ALA A 77 5.42 14.67 18.98
N PHE A 78 4.64 15.37 18.16
CA PHE A 78 3.22 15.07 17.94
C PHE A 78 2.98 13.61 17.56
N ILE A 79 3.87 13.02 16.76
CA ILE A 79 3.74 11.64 16.28
C ILE A 79 4.05 10.61 17.35
N ARG A 80 4.97 10.93 18.28
CA ARG A 80 5.24 10.04 19.39
C ARG A 80 3.98 9.72 20.20
N ASP A 81 3.04 10.66 20.23
CA ASP A 81 1.77 10.51 20.97
C ASP A 81 0.63 10.03 20.03
N GLU A 82 0.66 10.42 18.74
CA GLU A 82 -0.38 10.05 17.77
C GLU A 82 -0.37 8.54 17.46
N ILE A 83 0.80 7.95 17.19
CA ILE A 83 0.88 6.55 16.80
C ILE A 83 0.37 5.60 17.89
N PRO A 84 0.83 5.68 19.17
CA PRO A 84 0.27 4.86 20.22
C PRO A 84 -1.24 5.07 20.43
N ALA A 85 -1.74 6.32 20.32
CA ALA A 85 -3.16 6.61 20.43
C ALA A 85 -3.97 5.94 19.31
N TYR A 86 -3.47 6.01 18.07
CA TYR A 86 -4.06 5.32 16.93
C TYR A 86 -4.09 3.80 17.12
N ILE A 87 -2.99 3.17 17.54
CA ILE A 87 -2.95 1.73 17.83
C ILE A 87 -3.99 1.37 18.91
N ASN A 88 -4.05 2.14 19.99
CA ASN A 88 -4.97 1.88 21.10
C ASN A 88 -6.44 2.06 20.73
N SER A 89 -6.77 2.81 19.64
CA SER A 89 -8.15 2.91 19.17
C SER A 89 -8.71 1.57 18.66
N PHE A 90 -7.84 0.60 18.38
CA PHE A 90 -8.21 -0.75 17.93
C PHE A 90 -8.25 -1.78 19.06
N LYS A 91 -8.13 -1.39 20.33
CA LYS A 91 -8.05 -2.32 21.49
C LYS A 91 -9.20 -3.33 21.59
N ASP A 92 -10.38 -2.95 21.09
CA ASP A 92 -11.58 -3.79 21.14
C ASP A 92 -11.79 -4.58 19.83
N ASN A 93 -10.88 -4.47 18.86
CA ASN A 93 -10.92 -5.21 17.60
C ASN A 93 -10.11 -6.52 17.73
N PRO A 94 -10.75 -7.71 17.66
CA PRO A 94 -10.08 -9.00 17.84
C PRO A 94 -9.07 -9.33 16.71
N GLU A 95 -9.14 -8.64 15.55
CA GLU A 95 -8.23 -8.82 14.43
C GLU A 95 -6.92 -8.04 14.60
N VAL A 96 -6.81 -7.20 15.66
CA VAL A 96 -5.65 -6.34 15.89
C VAL A 96 -4.96 -6.68 17.21
N ASP A 97 -3.75 -7.21 17.12
CA ASP A 97 -2.85 -7.35 18.26
C ASP A 97 -2.17 -5.99 18.54
N THR A 98 -2.83 -5.20 19.39
CA THR A 98 -2.35 -3.85 19.75
C THR A 98 -1.02 -3.89 20.51
N ASN A 99 -0.78 -4.91 21.33
CA ASN A 99 0.48 -5.06 22.07
C ASN A 99 1.63 -5.29 21.08
N TYR A 100 1.44 -6.19 20.13
CA TYR A 100 2.40 -6.42 19.06
C TYR A 100 2.65 -5.15 18.24
N CYS A 101 1.62 -4.41 17.87
CA CYS A 101 1.78 -3.14 17.15
C CYS A 101 2.60 -2.12 17.97
N LEU A 102 2.30 -1.96 19.26
CA LEU A 102 3.03 -1.05 20.16
C LEU A 102 4.51 -1.45 20.31
N GLU A 103 4.82 -2.73 20.31
CA GLU A 103 6.19 -3.24 20.37
C GLU A 103 6.95 -3.01 19.07
N GLN A 104 6.28 -3.19 17.90
CA GLN A 104 6.94 -3.28 16.60
C GLN A 104 7.08 -1.94 15.87
N TRP A 105 6.12 -1.02 15.97
CA TRP A 105 6.09 0.18 15.13
C TRP A 105 7.37 1.04 15.24
N LYS A 106 7.92 1.18 16.45
CA LYS A 106 9.08 2.04 16.70
C LYS A 106 10.37 1.48 16.09
N PRO A 107 10.80 0.21 16.38
CA PRO A 107 12.00 -0.34 15.75
C PRO A 107 11.87 -0.45 14.22
N MET A 108 10.70 -0.79 13.70
CA MET A 108 10.48 -0.86 12.24
C MET A 108 10.51 0.52 11.60
N GLY A 109 9.86 1.51 12.21
CA GLY A 109 9.90 2.90 11.76
C GLY A 109 11.32 3.47 11.78
N GLN A 110 12.11 3.16 12.82
CA GLN A 110 13.51 3.58 12.91
C GLN A 110 14.35 2.95 11.78
N ALA A 111 14.19 1.64 11.53
CA ALA A 111 14.88 0.96 10.44
C ALA A 111 14.59 1.60 9.08
N LEU A 112 13.32 2.00 8.84
CA LEU A 112 12.94 2.70 7.60
C LEU A 112 13.55 4.10 7.53
N ILE A 113 13.55 4.87 8.62
CA ILE A 113 14.19 6.20 8.68
C ILE A 113 15.69 6.08 8.40
N ASP A 114 16.37 5.12 9.01
CA ASP A 114 17.82 4.92 8.81
C ASP A 114 18.13 4.53 7.36
N TYR A 115 17.27 3.71 6.75
CA TYR A 115 17.36 3.42 5.32
C TYR A 115 17.20 4.68 4.45
N LEU A 116 16.18 5.52 4.73
CA LEU A 116 15.94 6.75 3.98
C LEU A 116 17.08 7.77 4.14
N ARG A 117 17.72 7.82 5.30
CA ARG A 117 18.91 8.68 5.51
C ARG A 117 20.08 8.30 4.60
N VAL A 118 20.24 7.04 4.29
CA VAL A 118 21.34 6.52 3.44
C VAL A 118 20.96 6.55 1.96
N PHE A 119 19.74 6.13 1.64
CA PHE A 119 19.27 6.01 0.26
C PHE A 119 18.89 7.37 -0.35
N GLY A 120 18.23 8.23 0.41
CA GLY A 120 17.78 9.56 0.01
C GLY A 120 16.43 9.93 0.66
N ILE A 121 16.25 11.22 0.85
CA ILE A 121 14.98 11.77 1.35
C ILE A 121 14.01 11.83 0.17
N PRO A 122 12.77 11.33 0.30
CA PRO A 122 11.79 11.41 -0.76
C PRO A 122 11.50 12.84 -1.24
N ASP A 123 11.49 13.02 -2.55
CA ASP A 123 11.04 14.26 -3.20
C ASP A 123 9.52 14.43 -3.04
N ARG A 124 8.80 13.30 -2.99
CA ARG A 124 7.35 13.19 -2.74
C ARG A 124 7.10 12.04 -1.76
N SER A 125 6.19 12.24 -0.82
CA SER A 125 5.83 11.23 0.19
C SER A 125 4.34 11.34 0.51
N GLU A 126 3.66 10.18 0.54
CA GLU A 126 2.22 10.09 0.78
C GLU A 126 1.47 11.09 -0.13
N ASP A 127 1.72 10.97 -1.44
CA ASP A 127 1.24 11.91 -2.45
C ASP A 127 -0.04 11.36 -3.09
N ALA A 128 -1.18 12.03 -2.86
CA ALA A 128 -2.43 11.69 -3.51
C ALA A 128 -2.40 12.14 -4.96
N ILE A 129 -2.54 11.20 -5.86
CA ILE A 129 -2.46 11.45 -7.30
C ILE A 129 -3.58 10.72 -8.05
N ALA A 130 -4.08 11.35 -9.12
CA ALA A 130 -5.04 10.73 -10.01
C ALA A 130 -4.90 11.27 -11.43
N VAL A 131 -5.20 10.44 -12.42
CA VAL A 131 -5.27 10.81 -13.83
C VAL A 131 -6.48 10.17 -14.49
N LYS A 132 -7.04 10.86 -15.48
CA LYS A 132 -8.09 10.30 -16.32
C LYS A 132 -7.48 9.20 -17.20
N LEU A 133 -8.09 8.02 -17.16
CA LEU A 133 -7.70 6.89 -18.00
C LEU A 133 -8.52 6.87 -19.30
N MET A 134 -9.84 6.99 -19.15
CA MET A 134 -10.84 7.07 -20.23
C MET A 134 -12.09 7.79 -19.71
N ASP A 135 -13.08 7.99 -20.56
CA ASP A 135 -14.32 8.63 -20.13
C ASP A 135 -15.01 7.82 -19.05
N GLY A 136 -15.34 8.48 -17.94
CA GLY A 136 -15.95 7.86 -16.78
C GLY A 136 -15.01 7.08 -15.86
N VAL A 137 -13.68 6.97 -16.18
CA VAL A 137 -12.73 6.16 -15.39
C VAL A 137 -11.44 6.92 -15.14
N TYR A 138 -11.00 6.90 -13.89
CA TYR A 138 -9.73 7.44 -13.41
C TYR A 138 -8.88 6.35 -12.76
N VAL A 139 -7.57 6.54 -12.75
CA VAL A 139 -6.64 5.77 -11.94
C VAL A 139 -6.07 6.72 -10.89
N GLY A 140 -6.12 6.33 -9.60
CA GLY A 140 -5.64 7.20 -8.54
C GLY A 140 -5.47 6.50 -7.21
N GLY A 141 -4.57 7.03 -6.40
CA GLY A 141 -4.25 6.51 -5.06
C GLY A 141 -3.20 7.37 -4.39
N THR A 142 -2.73 6.94 -3.22
CA THR A 142 -1.60 7.54 -2.51
C THR A 142 -0.35 6.72 -2.77
N ALA A 143 0.68 7.35 -3.33
CA ALA A 143 1.99 6.75 -3.52
C ALA A 143 2.86 7.00 -2.30
N ASP A 144 3.53 5.96 -1.79
CA ASP A 144 4.31 6.05 -0.55
C ASP A 144 5.48 7.03 -0.69
N ALA A 145 6.30 6.89 -1.74
CA ALA A 145 7.42 7.81 -1.97
C ALA A 145 7.89 7.82 -3.43
N VAL A 146 8.51 8.96 -3.81
CA VAL A 146 9.32 9.10 -5.03
C VAL A 146 10.66 9.70 -4.64
N ILE A 147 11.76 9.10 -5.13
CA ILE A 147 13.13 9.63 -5.00
C ILE A 147 13.75 9.68 -6.39
N GLY A 148 14.04 10.88 -6.89
CA GLY A 148 14.49 11.08 -8.27
C GLY A 148 13.50 10.53 -9.28
N ASN A 149 13.92 9.55 -10.06
CA ASN A 149 13.11 8.86 -11.05
C ASN A 149 12.60 7.46 -10.59
N THR A 150 12.65 7.20 -9.28
CA THR A 150 12.28 5.90 -8.69
C THR A 150 11.00 6.02 -7.87
N ILE A 151 9.95 5.29 -8.28
CA ILE A 151 8.75 5.08 -7.45
C ILE A 151 9.02 4.00 -6.40
N ILE A 152 8.62 4.25 -5.16
CA ILE A 152 8.91 3.39 -4.01
C ILE A 152 7.60 3.02 -3.32
N ASP A 153 7.50 1.74 -2.92
CA ASP A 153 6.40 1.21 -2.12
C ASP A 153 6.98 0.52 -0.88
N PHE A 154 6.50 0.92 0.30
CA PHE A 154 6.91 0.38 1.58
C PHE A 154 5.98 -0.76 2.00
N LYS A 155 6.55 -1.87 2.44
CA LYS A 155 5.76 -3.01 2.93
C LYS A 155 6.34 -3.57 4.23
N THR A 156 5.52 -3.62 5.25
CA THR A 156 5.86 -4.31 6.50
C THR A 156 5.66 -5.82 6.35
N THR A 157 6.51 -6.61 7.01
CA THR A 157 6.42 -8.06 6.97
C THR A 157 6.89 -8.70 8.26
N SER A 158 6.21 -9.78 8.68
CA SER A 158 6.65 -10.64 9.78
C SER A 158 7.69 -11.69 9.35
N LYS A 159 7.96 -11.83 8.04
CA LYS A 159 8.98 -12.74 7.54
C LYS A 159 10.38 -12.21 7.88
N LEU A 160 11.19 -13.03 8.54
CA LEU A 160 12.57 -12.69 8.87
C LEU A 160 13.51 -12.78 7.65
N ASN A 161 13.22 -13.71 6.74
CA ASN A 161 13.94 -13.88 5.48
C ASN A 161 13.01 -13.48 4.34
N VAL A 162 13.32 -12.38 3.71
CA VAL A 162 12.61 -11.86 2.55
C VAL A 162 13.46 -12.17 1.32
N ASP A 163 12.82 -12.66 0.26
CA ASP A 163 13.46 -12.81 -1.04
C ASP A 163 13.71 -11.42 -1.64
N ASP A 164 14.95 -11.12 -1.93
CA ASP A 164 15.43 -9.84 -2.48
C ASP A 164 15.78 -9.92 -3.97
N THR A 165 15.41 -11.01 -4.63
CA THR A 165 15.76 -11.25 -6.04
C THR A 165 14.76 -10.69 -7.03
N TYR A 166 13.48 -10.55 -6.62
CA TYR A 166 12.41 -10.04 -7.49
C TYR A 166 11.30 -9.32 -6.73
N ILE A 167 10.58 -8.44 -7.42
CA ILE A 167 9.36 -7.81 -6.91
C ILE A 167 8.18 -8.73 -7.23
N PRO A 168 7.41 -9.21 -6.23
CA PRO A 168 6.21 -10.01 -6.47
C PRO A 168 5.19 -9.29 -7.35
N ASN A 169 4.50 -10.03 -8.23
CA ASN A 169 3.65 -9.46 -9.27
C ASN A 169 2.58 -8.49 -8.76
N ASN A 170 1.98 -8.78 -7.60
CA ASN A 170 0.97 -7.89 -7.01
C ASN A 170 1.53 -6.50 -6.67
N TYR A 171 2.76 -6.42 -6.15
CA TYR A 171 3.42 -5.15 -5.85
C TYR A 171 4.01 -4.52 -7.12
N LYS A 172 4.50 -5.35 -8.07
CA LYS A 172 4.94 -4.85 -9.38
C LYS A 172 3.80 -4.12 -10.08
N MET A 173 2.60 -4.70 -10.13
CA MET A 173 1.42 -4.09 -10.73
C MET A 173 1.05 -2.76 -10.06
N GLN A 174 1.09 -2.70 -8.73
CA GLN A 174 0.85 -1.47 -7.96
C GLN A 174 1.85 -0.38 -8.32
N LEU A 175 3.15 -0.70 -8.30
CA LEU A 175 4.24 0.23 -8.62
C LEU A 175 4.17 0.74 -10.07
N LEU A 176 3.87 -0.15 -11.03
CA LEU A 176 3.68 0.22 -12.43
C LEU A 176 2.49 1.16 -12.62
N ALA A 177 1.38 0.94 -11.90
CA ALA A 177 0.23 1.84 -11.98
C ALA A 177 0.55 3.23 -11.41
N TYR A 178 1.29 3.34 -10.32
CA TYR A 178 1.78 4.63 -9.84
C TYR A 178 2.76 5.28 -10.82
N ALA A 179 3.68 4.52 -11.41
CA ALA A 179 4.59 5.03 -12.43
C ALA A 179 3.80 5.57 -13.65
N TYR A 180 2.74 4.86 -14.08
CA TYR A 180 1.84 5.32 -15.13
C TYR A 180 1.21 6.68 -14.79
N ILE A 181 0.65 6.82 -13.58
CA ILE A 181 0.05 8.09 -13.15
C ILE A 181 1.09 9.22 -13.18
N TYR A 182 2.26 9.01 -12.57
CA TYR A 182 3.31 10.03 -12.53
C TYR A 182 3.80 10.41 -13.93
N ARG A 183 4.02 9.47 -14.84
CA ARG A 183 4.39 9.78 -16.23
C ARG A 183 3.31 10.58 -16.95
N LYS A 184 2.03 10.29 -16.74
CA LYS A 184 0.92 11.10 -17.29
C LYS A 184 0.87 12.51 -16.68
N LEU A 185 1.37 12.70 -15.48
CA LEU A 185 1.54 14.01 -14.82
C LEU A 185 2.85 14.72 -15.19
N GLY A 186 3.65 14.15 -16.12
CA GLY A 186 4.90 14.74 -16.58
C GLY A 186 6.10 14.50 -15.68
N VAL A 187 6.01 13.57 -14.72
CA VAL A 187 7.13 13.15 -13.87
C VAL A 187 7.81 11.95 -14.50
N ASP A 188 9.12 12.05 -14.75
CA ASP A 188 9.91 10.95 -15.31
C ASP A 188 10.17 9.87 -14.26
N ILE A 189 9.49 8.75 -14.38
CA ILE A 189 9.69 7.55 -13.54
C ILE A 189 10.22 6.43 -14.42
N SER A 190 11.46 6.01 -14.19
CA SER A 190 12.15 4.97 -14.97
C SER A 190 12.53 3.74 -14.14
N SER A 191 12.36 3.78 -12.83
CA SER A 191 12.58 2.63 -11.97
C SER A 191 11.54 2.50 -10.88
N MET A 192 11.38 1.29 -10.36
CA MET A 192 10.51 0.96 -9.24
C MET A 192 11.29 0.24 -8.16
N ARG A 193 10.91 0.48 -6.91
CA ARG A 193 11.54 -0.12 -5.74
C ARG A 193 10.52 -0.59 -4.74
N LEU A 194 10.61 -1.86 -4.36
CA LEU A 194 9.88 -2.42 -3.23
C LEU A 194 10.80 -2.44 -2.02
N VAL A 195 10.33 -1.90 -0.91
CA VAL A 195 11.08 -1.79 0.35
C VAL A 195 10.35 -2.58 1.43
N TRP A 196 10.90 -3.74 1.78
CA TRP A 196 10.41 -4.54 2.88
C TRP A 196 10.99 -4.06 4.20
N ILE A 197 10.14 -3.86 5.20
CA ILE A 197 10.52 -3.57 6.58
C ILE A 197 10.15 -4.79 7.43
N THR A 198 11.17 -5.52 7.93
CA THR A 198 10.95 -6.72 8.73
C THR A 198 10.67 -6.36 10.17
N ASN A 199 9.89 -7.21 10.85
CA ASN A 199 9.64 -7.03 12.29
C ASN A 199 10.92 -7.19 13.12
N ASN A 200 10.86 -6.67 14.36
CA ASN A 200 11.91 -6.77 15.35
C ASN A 200 11.70 -8.01 16.22
N VAL A 201 12.64 -8.94 16.18
CA VAL A 201 12.62 -10.15 17.01
C VAL A 201 13.90 -10.22 17.80
N VAL A 202 13.92 -9.60 18.98
CA VAL A 202 15.09 -9.54 19.87
C VAL A 202 14.70 -9.97 21.28
N GLY A 203 15.64 -10.56 22.03
CA GLY A 203 15.44 -10.95 23.41
C GLY A 203 14.40 -12.05 23.64
N ARG A 204 13.98 -12.77 22.60
CA ARG A 204 13.00 -13.88 22.74
C ARG A 204 13.63 -15.12 23.32
N ILE A 205 12.85 -15.79 24.18
CA ILE A 205 13.21 -17.08 24.74
C ILE A 205 12.31 -18.15 24.10
N SER A 206 12.90 -19.24 23.68
CA SER A 206 12.16 -20.39 23.13
C SER A 206 11.26 -21.01 24.19
N GLU A 207 9.96 -21.05 23.98
CA GLU A 207 9.00 -21.72 24.87
C GLU A 207 9.29 -23.21 25.04
N LYS A 208 9.83 -23.87 24.01
CA LYS A 208 10.16 -25.29 24.06
C LYS A 208 11.41 -25.62 24.84
N THR A 209 12.42 -24.75 24.80
CA THR A 209 13.76 -25.06 25.31
C THR A 209 14.20 -24.17 26.46
N GLY A 210 13.48 -23.08 26.74
CA GLY A 210 13.87 -22.07 27.71
C GLY A 210 15.18 -21.30 27.37
N LYS A 211 15.70 -21.49 26.14
CA LYS A 211 16.97 -20.87 25.73
C LYS A 211 16.72 -19.59 24.94
N PRO A 212 17.65 -18.62 24.99
CA PRO A 212 17.60 -17.44 24.12
C PRO A 212 17.56 -17.85 22.65
N MET A 213 16.67 -17.23 21.90
CA MET A 213 16.62 -17.35 20.44
C MET A 213 17.58 -16.35 19.81
N LYS A 214 17.94 -16.60 18.54
CA LYS A 214 18.76 -15.65 17.76
C LYS A 214 17.98 -14.35 17.60
N ASP A 215 18.65 -13.23 17.82
CA ASP A 215 18.10 -11.90 17.58
C ASP A 215 18.04 -11.58 16.09
N TYR A 216 16.92 -11.03 15.68
CA TYR A 216 16.67 -10.48 14.34
C TYR A 216 16.11 -9.06 14.52
N PRO A 217 16.96 -8.02 14.63
CA PRO A 217 16.48 -6.65 14.70
C PRO A 217 15.74 -6.27 13.43
N ALA A 218 14.81 -5.33 13.55
CA ALA A 218 14.12 -4.77 12.40
C ALA A 218 15.13 -4.25 11.38
N ARG A 219 14.90 -4.59 10.11
CA ARG A 219 15.80 -4.19 9.01
C ARG A 219 15.01 -3.93 7.74
N VAL A 220 15.65 -3.22 6.82
CA VAL A 220 15.12 -2.99 5.47
C VAL A 220 15.80 -3.93 4.47
N VAL A 221 14.98 -4.49 3.59
CA VAL A 221 15.41 -5.24 2.38
C VAL A 221 14.76 -4.55 1.17
N ALA A 222 15.55 -4.05 0.24
CA ALA A 222 15.05 -3.28 -0.88
C ALA A 222 15.41 -3.92 -2.22
N ILE A 223 14.43 -3.99 -3.13
CA ILE A 223 14.55 -4.57 -4.46
C ILE A 223 14.25 -3.47 -5.46
N THR A 224 15.16 -3.24 -6.42
CA THR A 224 14.97 -2.24 -7.48
C THR A 224 14.90 -2.93 -8.83
N GLN A 225 13.95 -2.51 -9.67
CA GLN A 225 13.84 -2.94 -11.05
C GLN A 225 13.66 -1.73 -11.96
N VAL A 226 14.23 -1.79 -13.15
CA VAL A 226 14.03 -0.81 -14.22
C VAL A 226 12.63 -1.03 -14.79
N ILE A 227 11.94 0.06 -15.10
CA ILE A 227 10.65 0.04 -15.79
C ILE A 227 10.91 0.16 -17.28
N THR A 228 10.54 -0.86 -18.05
CA THR A 228 10.65 -0.86 -19.50
C THR A 228 9.43 -0.22 -20.16
N GLU A 229 9.55 0.14 -21.42
CA GLU A 229 8.40 0.62 -22.19
C GLU A 229 7.36 -0.49 -22.42
N ASP A 230 7.77 -1.77 -22.41
CA ASP A 230 6.84 -2.90 -22.44
C ASP A 230 6.03 -3.02 -21.14
N ASP A 231 6.67 -2.81 -19.99
CA ASP A 231 5.96 -2.74 -18.70
C ASP A 231 4.91 -1.60 -18.71
N MET A 232 5.25 -0.45 -19.29
CA MET A 232 4.32 0.69 -19.36
C MET A 232 3.16 0.45 -20.32
N ARG A 233 3.40 -0.16 -21.48
CA ARG A 233 2.33 -0.57 -22.39
C ARG A 233 1.42 -1.60 -21.72
N PHE A 234 2.01 -2.61 -21.11
CA PHE A 234 1.27 -3.64 -20.40
C PHE A 234 0.36 -3.05 -19.32
N ILE A 235 0.87 -2.18 -18.44
CA ILE A 235 0.04 -1.62 -17.36
C ILE A 235 -1.07 -0.71 -17.91
N GLU A 236 -0.79 0.09 -18.95
CA GLU A 236 -1.80 0.93 -19.58
C GLU A 236 -2.95 0.09 -20.17
N ASP A 237 -2.63 -0.97 -20.91
CA ASP A 237 -3.62 -1.87 -21.50
C ASP A 237 -4.41 -2.63 -20.42
N TYR A 238 -3.73 -3.04 -19.35
CA TYR A 238 -4.38 -3.72 -18.23
C TYR A 238 -5.35 -2.80 -17.47
N LEU A 239 -4.97 -1.55 -17.23
CA LEU A 239 -5.84 -0.54 -16.61
C LEU A 239 -7.05 -0.25 -17.51
N LYS A 240 -6.86 -0.14 -18.83
CA LYS A 240 -7.97 0.02 -19.79
C LYS A 240 -8.92 -1.16 -19.73
N LEU A 241 -8.41 -2.39 -19.70
CA LEU A 241 -9.23 -3.60 -19.57
C LEU A 241 -10.10 -3.56 -18.30
N ILE A 242 -9.54 -3.14 -17.17
CA ILE A 242 -10.30 -2.97 -15.91
C ILE A 242 -11.42 -1.94 -16.11
N GLY A 243 -11.09 -0.78 -16.68
CA GLY A 243 -12.04 0.31 -16.92
C GLY A 243 -13.18 -0.09 -17.86
N GLU A 244 -12.86 -0.72 -18.98
CA GLU A 244 -13.85 -1.23 -19.95
C GLU A 244 -14.75 -2.30 -19.32
N THR A 245 -14.16 -3.21 -18.54
CA THR A 245 -14.92 -4.25 -17.84
C THR A 245 -15.89 -3.64 -16.84
N TYR A 246 -15.46 -2.62 -16.10
CA TYR A 246 -16.35 -1.86 -15.21
C TYR A 246 -17.49 -1.18 -15.96
N LEU A 247 -17.21 -0.47 -17.07
CA LEU A 247 -18.22 0.22 -17.85
C LEU A 247 -19.25 -0.76 -18.44
N LYS A 248 -18.80 -1.88 -18.99
CA LYS A 248 -19.68 -2.93 -19.50
C LYS A 248 -20.56 -3.55 -18.40
N SER A 249 -20.05 -3.72 -17.21
CA SER A 249 -20.83 -4.28 -16.10
C SER A 249 -22.00 -3.37 -15.67
N LYS A 250 -21.91 -2.07 -15.94
CA LYS A 250 -23.00 -1.12 -15.71
C LYS A 250 -24.17 -1.23 -16.70
N GLU A 251 -23.89 -1.75 -17.90
CA GLU A 251 -24.90 -1.85 -18.96
C GLU A 251 -25.89 -2.99 -18.70
N SER A 252 -25.47 -4.04 -17.99
CA SER A 252 -26.32 -5.19 -17.69
C SER A 252 -25.91 -5.90 -16.40
N PRO A 253 -26.86 -6.12 -15.46
CA PRO A 253 -26.61 -6.90 -14.25
C PRO A 253 -26.15 -8.34 -14.54
N GLU A 254 -26.62 -8.95 -15.64
CA GLU A 254 -26.24 -10.30 -16.03
C GLU A 254 -24.76 -10.38 -16.40
N LEU A 255 -24.23 -9.35 -17.07
CA LEU A 255 -22.81 -9.25 -17.40
C LEU A 255 -21.94 -9.17 -16.13
N THR A 256 -22.44 -8.58 -15.05
CA THR A 256 -21.75 -8.52 -13.78
C THR A 256 -21.38 -9.91 -13.28
N TYR A 257 -22.27 -10.88 -13.37
CA TYR A 257 -22.00 -12.25 -13.00
C TYR A 257 -20.96 -12.92 -13.90
N LEU A 258 -21.03 -12.69 -15.20
CA LEU A 258 -20.06 -13.24 -16.14
C LEU A 258 -18.66 -12.67 -15.96
N LEU A 259 -18.56 -11.36 -15.65
CA LEU A 259 -17.29 -10.65 -15.58
C LEU A 259 -16.58 -10.82 -14.24
N TYR A 260 -17.34 -10.90 -13.13
CA TYR A 260 -16.81 -10.90 -11.78
C TYR A 260 -17.20 -12.11 -10.94
N GLY A 261 -18.21 -12.89 -11.36
CA GLY A 261 -18.74 -14.00 -10.59
C GLY A 261 -17.70 -15.09 -10.35
N ASP A 262 -17.57 -15.55 -9.12
CA ASP A 262 -16.95 -16.83 -8.82
C ASP A 262 -18.07 -17.89 -8.86
N TYR A 263 -18.10 -18.67 -9.91
CA TYR A 263 -19.09 -19.74 -10.10
C TYR A 263 -19.09 -20.79 -8.98
N ARG A 264 -18.01 -20.85 -8.18
CA ARG A 264 -17.89 -21.78 -7.04
C ARG A 264 -18.67 -21.34 -5.81
N LEU A 265 -19.15 -20.08 -5.75
CA LEU A 265 -19.74 -19.53 -4.53
C LEU A 265 -21.26 -19.64 -4.46
N LYS A 266 -21.93 -20.22 -5.43
CA LYS A 266 -23.39 -20.25 -5.47
C LYS A 266 -24.03 -21.62 -5.60
N GLY A 267 -23.49 -22.64 -4.94
CA GLY A 267 -24.22 -23.90 -4.80
C GLY A 267 -24.77 -24.45 -6.12
N ILE A 268 -24.09 -24.17 -7.23
CA ILE A 268 -24.23 -24.93 -8.46
C ILE A 268 -23.24 -26.07 -8.30
N GLU A 269 -23.59 -26.98 -7.39
CA GLU A 269 -23.04 -28.29 -7.35
C GLU A 269 -23.69 -29.16 -8.43
#